data_06d5fb99a9b0beceec6db14cc5d39e1a
#
_entry.id   06d5fb99a9b0beceec6db14cc5d39e1a
#
_cell.length_a   1.000
_cell.length_b   1.000
_cell.length_c   1.000
_cell.angle_alpha   90.00
_cell.angle_beta   90.00
_cell.angle_gamma   90.00
#
_symmetry.space_group_name_H-M   'P 1'
#
loop_
_entity.id
_entity.type
_entity.pdbx_description
1 polymer ?
#
loop_
_entity_poly.entity_id
_entity_poly.type
_entity_poly.pdbx_seq_one_letter_code
_entity_poly.pdbx_strand_id
1 'polypeptide(L)'
;QTLEEWLQCEWVDLRVLVTNSTTQWATLTLSGPKARLVMQKLDSDIDFERQAFPHMQFRSGTLMSVPTRILRASFTGEVSYEISVPARYGESLWNTLMEAGSDYGITPFGVESLMVMRTEKGFLHVGQDTDGTTMPQDIGWAGAIAKQTADFVGKRSLTTEHALAEGRLQFVGIE
;
A
#
# COMPACT_ATOMS: atom_id res chain seq x y z
N GLN A 1 -9.68 11.76 11.61
CA GLN A 1 -10.96 12.29 12.11
C GLN A 1 -11.76 11.20 12.85
N THR A 2 -12.15 10.09 12.21
CA THR A 2 -12.96 9.02 12.84
C THR A 2 -12.31 8.42 14.09
N LEU A 3 -11.00 8.14 14.07
CA LEU A 3 -10.29 7.62 15.25
C LEU A 3 -10.25 8.65 16.39
N GLU A 4 -10.06 9.91 16.08
CA GLU A 4 -10.07 11.01 17.07
C GLU A 4 -11.45 11.18 17.70
N GLU A 5 -12.51 11.09 16.88
CA GLU A 5 -13.89 11.14 17.33
C GLU A 5 -14.19 9.97 18.29
N TRP A 6 -13.81 8.75 17.92
CA TRP A 6 -14.02 7.60 18.79
C TRP A 6 -13.21 7.64 20.08
N LEU A 7 -11.98 8.17 20.06
CA LEU A 7 -11.20 8.38 21.26
C LEU A 7 -11.85 9.39 22.20
N GLN A 8 -12.58 10.38 21.66
CA GLN A 8 -13.25 11.41 22.46
C GLN A 8 -14.63 10.98 22.95
N CYS A 9 -15.34 10.13 22.21
CA CYS A 9 -16.75 9.83 22.48
C CYS A 9 -16.97 8.40 22.99
N GLU A 10 -16.24 7.41 22.45
CA GLU A 10 -16.48 5.99 22.72
C GLU A 10 -15.38 5.37 23.59
N TRP A 11 -14.13 5.76 23.38
CA TRP A 11 -12.96 5.14 24.03
C TRP A 11 -12.21 6.14 24.93
N VAL A 12 -12.96 6.88 25.71
CA VAL A 12 -12.45 7.98 26.56
C VAL A 12 -11.42 7.55 27.60
N ASP A 13 -11.44 6.27 27.99
CA ASP A 13 -10.52 5.71 28.99
C ASP A 13 -9.16 5.27 28.37
N LEU A 14 -9.06 5.26 27.04
CA LEU A 14 -7.82 4.87 26.37
C LEU A 14 -6.78 5.99 26.44
N ARG A 15 -5.59 5.68 26.91
CA ARG A 15 -4.44 6.58 26.89
C ARG A 15 -3.70 6.50 25.57
N VAL A 16 -4.33 7.02 24.50
CA VAL A 16 -3.82 6.97 23.12
C VAL A 16 -3.76 8.39 22.57
N LEU A 17 -2.65 8.71 21.91
CA LEU A 17 -2.49 9.93 21.14
C LEU A 17 -2.41 9.59 19.65
N VAL A 18 -3.25 10.25 18.84
CA VAL A 18 -3.24 10.15 17.38
C VAL A 18 -2.59 11.41 16.80
N THR A 19 -1.55 11.23 16.00
CA THR A 19 -0.85 12.35 15.35
C THR A 19 -0.72 12.09 13.86
N ASN A 20 -1.10 13.07 13.04
CA ASN A 20 -0.86 13.03 11.60
C ASN A 20 0.62 13.32 11.32
N SER A 21 1.32 12.34 10.75
CA SER A 21 2.74 12.44 10.37
C SER A 21 2.98 12.46 8.86
N THR A 22 1.93 12.63 8.05
CA THR A 22 2.02 12.54 6.57
C THR A 22 3.09 13.47 5.99
N THR A 23 3.15 14.71 6.44
CA THR A 23 4.12 15.70 5.93
C THR A 23 5.54 15.51 6.44
N GLN A 24 5.75 14.62 7.41
CA GLN A 24 7.09 14.34 7.95
C GLN A 24 7.88 13.35 7.08
N TRP A 25 7.21 12.67 6.13
CA TRP A 25 7.78 11.63 5.31
C TRP A 25 7.62 11.95 3.83
N ALA A 26 8.68 11.68 3.05
CA ALA A 26 8.63 11.57 1.61
C ALA A 26 8.66 10.08 1.25
N THR A 27 7.70 9.64 0.41
CA THR A 27 7.62 8.24 -0.02
C THR A 27 7.73 8.17 -1.53
N LEU A 28 8.66 7.35 -2.01
CA LEU A 28 8.84 7.02 -3.42
C LEU A 28 8.55 5.55 -3.65
N THR A 29 7.89 5.24 -4.76
CA THR A 29 7.65 3.86 -5.17
C THR A 29 8.61 3.48 -6.30
N LEU A 30 9.45 2.48 -6.06
CA LEU A 30 10.28 1.84 -7.07
C LEU A 30 9.63 0.54 -7.50
N SER A 31 9.25 0.44 -8.79
CA SER A 31 8.48 -0.69 -9.31
C SER A 31 9.11 -1.26 -10.57
N GLY A 32 9.01 -2.57 -10.74
CA GLY A 32 9.44 -3.26 -11.95
C GLY A 32 10.23 -4.54 -11.67
N PRO A 33 10.47 -5.36 -12.69
CA PRO A 33 11.15 -6.67 -12.52
C PRO A 33 12.59 -6.53 -12.01
N LYS A 34 13.23 -5.38 -12.24
CA LYS A 34 14.60 -5.08 -11.80
C LYS A 34 14.66 -4.23 -10.52
N ALA A 35 13.54 -3.89 -9.90
CA ALA A 35 13.49 -3.02 -8.72
C ALA A 35 14.38 -3.56 -7.57
N ARG A 36 14.41 -4.87 -7.36
CA ARG A 36 15.29 -5.51 -6.36
C ARG A 36 16.77 -5.25 -6.65
N LEU A 37 17.20 -5.34 -7.90
CA LEU A 37 18.58 -5.13 -8.29
C LEU A 37 19.02 -3.68 -8.04
N VAL A 38 18.11 -2.73 -8.26
CA VAL A 38 18.35 -1.31 -7.91
C VAL A 38 18.53 -1.16 -6.41
N MET A 39 17.62 -1.74 -5.60
CA MET A 39 17.73 -1.67 -4.13
C MET A 39 19.02 -2.31 -3.59
N GLN A 40 19.48 -3.40 -4.19
CA GLN A 40 20.71 -4.08 -3.80
C GLN A 40 22.00 -3.30 -4.11
N LYS A 41 21.94 -2.29 -4.99
CA LYS A 41 23.08 -1.39 -5.25
C LYS A 41 23.24 -0.31 -4.18
N LEU A 42 22.23 -0.07 -3.38
CA LEU A 42 22.24 1.00 -2.39
C LEU A 42 22.90 0.52 -1.10
N ASP A 43 23.71 1.39 -0.49
CA ASP A 43 24.24 1.16 0.84
C ASP A 43 23.09 1.11 1.86
N SER A 44 22.92 -0.03 2.51
CA SER A 44 21.79 -0.29 3.41
C SER A 44 22.13 -1.41 4.40
N ASP A 45 21.60 -1.31 5.59
CA ASP A 45 21.58 -2.40 6.59
C ASP A 45 20.39 -3.37 6.40
N ILE A 46 19.52 -3.09 5.40
CA ILE A 46 18.38 -3.95 5.04
C ILE A 46 18.80 -4.94 3.97
N ASP A 47 18.58 -6.21 4.24
CA ASP A 47 18.79 -7.29 3.26
C ASP A 47 17.60 -7.34 2.28
N PHE A 48 17.87 -7.06 0.99
CA PHE A 48 16.90 -7.07 -0.10
C PHE A 48 16.77 -8.43 -0.81
N GLU A 49 17.45 -9.48 -0.36
CA GLU A 49 17.28 -10.80 -0.92
C GLU A 49 15.82 -11.27 -0.88
N ARG A 50 15.43 -12.09 -1.85
CA ARG A 50 14.02 -12.50 -2.01
C ARG A 50 13.45 -13.17 -0.76
N GLN A 51 14.26 -13.97 -0.08
CA GLN A 51 13.86 -14.71 1.11
C GLN A 51 13.90 -13.83 2.37
N ALA A 52 14.84 -12.88 2.44
CA ALA A 52 14.98 -11.96 3.56
C ALA A 52 13.91 -10.87 3.58
N PHE A 53 13.42 -10.46 2.39
CA PHE A 53 12.37 -9.44 2.25
C PHE A 53 11.21 -9.94 1.38
N PRO A 54 10.33 -10.81 1.89
CA PRO A 54 9.16 -11.31 1.17
C PRO A 54 8.11 -10.22 0.91
N HIS A 55 7.17 -10.54 0.00
CA HIS A 55 6.02 -9.67 -0.30
C HIS A 55 5.17 -9.39 0.94
N MET A 56 4.58 -8.19 1.02
CA MET A 56 3.79 -7.66 2.15
C MET A 56 4.55 -7.54 3.47
N GLN A 57 5.87 -7.52 3.42
CA GLN A 57 6.66 -7.24 4.62
C GLN A 57 7.17 -5.80 4.67
N PHE A 58 7.34 -5.34 5.88
CA PHE A 58 7.88 -4.03 6.23
C PHE A 58 9.27 -4.20 6.88
N ARG A 59 10.18 -3.29 6.56
CA ARG A 59 11.50 -3.18 7.18
C ARG A 59 11.78 -1.73 7.55
N SER A 60 12.41 -1.54 8.70
CA SER A 60 13.03 -0.27 9.08
C SER A 60 14.53 -0.48 9.16
N GLY A 61 15.29 0.50 8.73
CA GLY A 61 16.73 0.49 8.73
C GLY A 61 17.28 1.78 8.19
N THR A 62 18.43 1.73 7.55
CA THR A 62 19.07 2.87 6.89
C THR A 62 19.25 2.60 5.41
N LEU A 63 19.12 3.67 4.62
CA LEU A 63 19.45 3.71 3.22
C LEU A 63 20.36 4.92 2.98
N MET A 64 21.59 4.71 2.50
CA MET A 64 22.59 5.78 2.38
C MET A 64 22.75 6.59 3.70
N SER A 65 22.81 5.87 4.82
CA SER A 65 22.87 6.43 6.19
C SER A 65 21.63 7.24 6.63
N VAL A 66 20.54 7.24 5.84
CA VAL A 66 19.29 7.91 6.18
C VAL A 66 18.31 6.91 6.80
N PRO A 67 17.71 7.20 7.97
CA PRO A 67 16.65 6.36 8.52
C PRO A 67 15.52 6.17 7.54
N THR A 68 15.18 4.93 7.24
CA THR A 68 14.26 4.58 6.15
C THR A 68 13.26 3.53 6.62
N ARG A 69 12.06 3.60 6.07
CA ARG A 69 11.00 2.61 6.20
C ARG A 69 10.65 2.12 4.81
N ILE A 70 10.64 0.80 4.64
CA ILE A 70 10.36 0.20 3.34
C ILE A 70 9.26 -0.84 3.48
N LEU A 71 8.20 -0.67 2.69
CA LEU A 71 7.15 -1.67 2.54
C LEU A 71 7.32 -2.35 1.18
N ARG A 72 7.39 -3.68 1.17
CA ARG A 72 7.39 -4.45 -0.07
C ARG A 72 5.96 -4.79 -0.49
N ALA A 73 5.25 -3.82 -1.02
CA ALA A 73 3.93 -3.96 -1.60
C ALA A 73 3.95 -3.50 -3.06
N SER A 74 2.96 -3.91 -3.85
CA SER A 74 2.85 -3.53 -5.25
C SER A 74 1.43 -3.15 -5.60
N PHE A 75 1.30 -2.06 -6.34
CA PHE A 75 0.06 -1.67 -6.98
C PHE A 75 0.12 -1.78 -8.51
N THR A 76 1.32 -1.96 -9.07
CA THR A 76 1.56 -2.19 -10.50
C THR A 76 1.50 -3.67 -10.90
N GLY A 77 1.51 -4.58 -9.92
CA GLY A 77 1.65 -6.02 -10.15
C GLY A 77 3.08 -6.52 -10.27
N GLU A 78 4.05 -5.61 -10.39
CA GLU A 78 5.48 -5.91 -10.45
C GLU A 78 6.11 -5.99 -9.05
N VAL A 79 7.39 -6.37 -8.98
CA VAL A 79 8.17 -6.22 -7.74
C VAL A 79 8.25 -4.75 -7.40
N SER A 80 7.83 -4.38 -6.20
CA SER A 80 7.72 -2.97 -5.81
C SER A 80 8.14 -2.75 -4.37
N TYR A 81 8.74 -1.59 -4.13
CA TYR A 81 9.14 -1.09 -2.82
C TYR A 81 8.62 0.32 -2.62
N GLU A 82 7.85 0.54 -1.57
CA GLU A 82 7.48 1.87 -1.09
C GLU A 82 8.52 2.30 -0.07
N ILE A 83 9.33 3.29 -0.43
CA ILE A 83 10.51 3.73 0.31
C ILE A 83 10.19 5.07 0.94
N SER A 84 10.12 5.12 2.26
CA SER A 84 9.81 6.33 3.03
C SER A 84 11.04 6.80 3.80
N VAL A 85 11.39 8.05 3.59
CA VAL A 85 12.46 8.77 4.32
C VAL A 85 11.89 10.03 4.97
N PRO A 86 12.54 10.63 6.00
CA PRO A 86 12.12 11.94 6.47
C PRO A 86 12.06 12.93 5.32
N ALA A 87 11.03 13.78 5.28
CA ALA A 87 10.66 14.60 4.11
C ALA A 87 11.84 15.37 3.48
N ARG A 88 12.77 15.88 4.31
CA ARG A 88 13.96 16.61 3.87
C ARG A 88 14.92 15.81 2.97
N TYR A 89 14.81 14.49 2.97
CA TYR A 89 15.66 13.59 2.16
C TYR A 89 14.97 13.09 0.89
N GLY A 90 13.75 13.54 0.59
CA GLY A 90 12.98 13.05 -0.56
C GLY A 90 13.68 13.26 -1.88
N GLU A 91 14.24 14.45 -2.12
CA GLU A 91 15.01 14.76 -3.32
C GLU A 91 16.30 13.93 -3.42
N SER A 92 17.01 13.79 -2.32
CA SER A 92 18.21 12.95 -2.26
C SER A 92 17.89 11.49 -2.58
N LEU A 93 16.80 10.94 -2.03
CA LEU A 93 16.34 9.60 -2.34
C LEU A 93 16.01 9.44 -3.83
N TRP A 94 15.31 10.40 -4.42
CA TRP A 94 15.00 10.39 -5.85
C TRP A 94 16.25 10.29 -6.70
N ASN A 95 17.21 11.19 -6.47
CA ASN A 95 18.45 11.24 -7.24
C ASN A 95 19.26 9.93 -7.08
N THR A 96 19.35 9.41 -5.86
CA THR A 96 20.01 8.12 -5.57
C THR A 96 19.37 6.95 -6.32
N LEU A 97 18.04 6.87 -6.34
CA LEU A 97 17.33 5.82 -7.06
C LEU A 97 17.52 5.93 -8.57
N MET A 98 17.46 7.15 -9.12
CA MET A 98 17.67 7.41 -10.54
C MET A 98 19.09 7.04 -10.97
N GLU A 99 20.10 7.37 -10.17
CA GLU A 99 21.48 6.98 -10.42
C GLU A 99 21.68 5.46 -10.37
N ALA A 100 21.26 4.82 -9.28
CA ALA A 100 21.40 3.37 -9.09
C ALA A 100 20.64 2.56 -10.16
N GLY A 101 19.52 3.09 -10.65
CA GLY A 101 18.68 2.46 -11.66
C GLY A 101 19.10 2.72 -13.10
N SER A 102 20.07 3.60 -13.34
CA SER A 102 20.48 4.01 -14.70
C SER A 102 20.83 2.85 -15.62
N ASP A 103 21.65 1.89 -15.13
CA ASP A 103 22.04 0.69 -15.90
C ASP A 103 20.87 -0.28 -16.16
N TYR A 104 19.77 -0.11 -15.44
CA TYR A 104 18.58 -0.95 -15.55
C TYR A 104 17.45 -0.30 -16.36
N GLY A 105 17.67 0.93 -16.86
CA GLY A 105 16.68 1.68 -17.63
C GLY A 105 15.55 2.24 -16.77
N ILE A 106 15.86 2.69 -15.55
CA ILE A 106 14.87 3.33 -14.68
C ILE A 106 14.25 4.54 -15.38
N THR A 107 12.94 4.67 -15.30
CA THR A 107 12.18 5.73 -15.93
C THR A 107 11.13 6.25 -14.97
N PRO A 108 11.02 7.57 -14.74
CA PRO A 108 9.90 8.14 -14.00
C PRO A 108 8.57 7.82 -14.69
N PHE A 109 7.54 7.49 -13.92
CA PHE A 109 6.20 7.32 -14.44
C PHE A 109 5.18 8.03 -13.55
N GLY A 110 4.10 8.48 -14.14
CA GLY A 110 3.03 9.22 -13.47
C GLY A 110 1.84 8.35 -13.08
N VAL A 111 0.84 9.00 -12.47
CA VAL A 111 -0.37 8.34 -11.96
C VAL A 111 -1.15 7.63 -13.06
N GLU A 112 -1.23 8.19 -14.27
CA GLU A 112 -1.94 7.56 -15.39
C GLU A 112 -1.33 6.19 -15.76
N SER A 113 0.00 6.11 -15.84
CA SER A 113 0.68 4.82 -16.08
C SER A 113 0.44 3.84 -14.95
N LEU A 114 0.40 4.31 -13.71
CA LEU A 114 0.05 3.49 -12.54
C LEU A 114 -1.36 2.93 -12.66
N MET A 115 -2.34 3.75 -13.10
CA MET A 115 -3.72 3.33 -13.28
C MET A 115 -3.86 2.26 -14.36
N VAL A 116 -3.12 2.35 -15.46
CA VAL A 116 -3.08 1.30 -16.49
C VAL A 116 -2.51 0.00 -15.92
N MET A 117 -1.33 0.05 -15.31
CA MET A 117 -0.66 -1.15 -14.78
C MET A 117 -1.48 -1.85 -13.68
N ARG A 118 -2.12 -1.10 -12.78
CA ARG A 118 -2.98 -1.71 -11.75
C ARG A 118 -4.21 -2.40 -12.36
N THR A 119 -4.76 -1.83 -13.44
CA THR A 119 -5.90 -2.40 -14.16
C THR A 119 -5.51 -3.70 -14.86
N GLU A 120 -4.37 -3.73 -15.55
CA GLU A 120 -3.83 -4.95 -16.17
C GLU A 120 -3.60 -6.06 -15.14
N LYS A 121 -3.23 -5.70 -13.92
CA LYS A 121 -3.06 -6.65 -12.81
C LYS A 121 -4.38 -7.09 -12.17
N GLY A 122 -5.46 -6.34 -12.36
CA GLY A 122 -6.75 -6.55 -11.70
C GLY A 122 -6.79 -6.00 -10.27
N PHE A 123 -5.93 -5.05 -9.94
CA PHE A 123 -5.95 -4.41 -8.62
C PHE A 123 -7.01 -3.31 -8.56
N LEU A 124 -7.79 -3.34 -7.48
CA LEU A 124 -8.87 -2.41 -7.22
C LEU A 124 -8.34 -1.02 -6.81
N HIS A 125 -8.91 0.03 -7.37
CA HIS A 125 -8.72 1.40 -6.92
C HIS A 125 -10.00 1.91 -6.25
N VAL A 126 -9.95 2.01 -4.93
CA VAL A 126 -11.09 2.46 -4.11
C VAL A 126 -11.49 3.90 -4.50
N GLY A 127 -12.79 4.11 -4.72
CA GLY A 127 -13.35 5.39 -5.14
C GLY A 127 -13.42 5.57 -6.66
N GLN A 128 -12.72 4.75 -7.45
CA GLN A 128 -12.85 4.68 -8.90
C GLN A 128 -13.63 3.44 -9.33
N ASP A 129 -13.25 2.28 -8.81
CA ASP A 129 -13.90 0.99 -9.11
C ASP A 129 -15.00 0.64 -8.09
N THR A 130 -15.09 1.39 -7.01
CA THR A 130 -16.05 1.20 -5.92
C THR A 130 -16.67 2.51 -5.49
N ASP A 131 -17.83 2.42 -4.89
CA ASP A 131 -18.54 3.53 -4.24
C ASP A 131 -18.94 3.17 -2.81
N GLY A 132 -19.75 4.03 -2.16
CA GLY A 132 -20.22 3.81 -0.80
C GLY A 132 -21.22 2.65 -0.63
N THR A 133 -21.69 2.06 -1.73
CA THR A 133 -22.63 0.92 -1.73
C THR A 133 -21.95 -0.41 -2.01
N THR A 134 -20.69 -0.38 -2.45
CA THR A 134 -19.91 -1.58 -2.77
C THR A 134 -19.56 -2.36 -1.51
N MET A 135 -19.89 -3.63 -1.49
CA MET A 135 -19.59 -4.54 -0.39
C MET A 135 -18.35 -5.40 -0.74
N PRO A 136 -17.59 -5.88 0.25
CA PRO A 136 -16.41 -6.72 -0.01
C PRO A 136 -16.69 -7.99 -0.82
N GLN A 137 -17.87 -8.58 -0.70
CA GLN A 137 -18.27 -9.73 -1.52
C GLN A 137 -18.42 -9.40 -3.00
N ASP A 138 -18.78 -8.16 -3.35
CA ASP A 138 -18.94 -7.71 -4.72
C ASP A 138 -17.61 -7.66 -5.49
N ILE A 139 -16.51 -7.53 -4.75
CA ILE A 139 -15.14 -7.45 -5.26
C ILE A 139 -14.33 -8.75 -5.02
N GLY A 140 -15.03 -9.85 -4.72
CA GLY A 140 -14.40 -11.17 -4.56
C GLY A 140 -13.73 -11.43 -3.21
N TRP A 141 -13.93 -10.58 -2.18
CA TRP A 141 -13.29 -10.73 -0.86
C TRP A 141 -14.15 -11.49 0.17
N ALA A 142 -15.24 -12.11 -0.25
CA ALA A 142 -16.11 -12.89 0.64
C ALA A 142 -15.35 -13.96 1.44
N GLY A 143 -14.42 -14.67 0.80
CA GLY A 143 -13.61 -15.71 1.44
C GLY A 143 -12.62 -15.19 2.50
N ALA A 144 -12.11 -13.97 2.33
CA ALA A 144 -11.25 -13.32 3.31
C ALA A 144 -12.04 -12.91 4.56
N ILE A 145 -13.25 -12.40 4.37
CA ILE A 145 -14.17 -12.02 5.46
C ILE A 145 -14.65 -13.26 6.24
N ALA A 146 -15.03 -14.32 5.54
CA ALA A 146 -15.53 -15.55 6.18
C ALA A 146 -14.50 -16.20 7.13
N LYS A 147 -13.21 -15.93 6.93
CA LYS A 147 -12.12 -16.40 7.79
C LYS A 147 -11.94 -15.57 9.06
N GLN A 148 -12.57 -14.39 9.14
CA GLN A 148 -12.46 -13.52 10.32
C GLN A 148 -13.41 -13.97 11.43
N THR A 149 -12.83 -14.49 12.51
CA THR A 149 -13.58 -14.92 13.70
C THR A 149 -13.78 -13.82 14.74
N ALA A 150 -12.84 -12.87 14.80
CA ALA A 150 -12.90 -11.73 15.70
C ALA A 150 -14.00 -10.72 15.27
N ASP A 151 -14.45 -9.91 16.22
CA ASP A 151 -15.27 -8.75 15.91
C ASP A 151 -14.43 -7.63 15.29
N PHE A 152 -15.01 -6.90 14.36
CA PHE A 152 -14.42 -5.75 13.70
C PHE A 152 -15.48 -4.72 13.30
N VAL A 153 -15.04 -3.49 13.12
CA VAL A 153 -15.91 -2.39 12.67
C VAL A 153 -16.45 -2.71 11.27
N GLY A 154 -17.79 -2.62 11.13
CA GLY A 154 -18.46 -2.95 9.87
C GLY A 154 -18.92 -4.41 9.74
N LYS A 155 -18.61 -5.31 10.65
CA LYS A 155 -19.04 -6.73 10.60
C LYS A 155 -20.56 -6.87 10.44
N ARG A 156 -21.32 -6.07 11.17
CA ARG A 156 -22.80 -6.06 11.08
C ARG A 156 -23.31 -5.63 9.72
N SER A 157 -22.61 -4.70 9.08
CA SER A 157 -23.00 -4.19 7.74
C SER A 157 -22.98 -5.28 6.68
N LEU A 158 -22.15 -6.33 6.86
CA LEU A 158 -22.05 -7.46 5.93
C LEU A 158 -23.28 -8.38 5.93
N THR A 159 -24.16 -8.26 6.92
CA THR A 159 -25.35 -9.10 7.08
C THR A 159 -26.65 -8.31 6.94
N THR A 160 -26.59 -7.06 6.51
CA THR A 160 -27.78 -6.25 6.25
C THR A 160 -28.51 -6.75 5.00
N GLU A 161 -29.80 -6.46 4.90
CA GLU A 161 -30.61 -6.78 3.71
C GLU A 161 -29.96 -6.25 2.43
N HIS A 162 -29.46 -5.02 2.46
CA HIS A 162 -28.73 -4.44 1.33
C HIS A 162 -27.49 -5.25 0.95
N ALA A 163 -26.69 -5.68 1.93
CA ALA A 163 -25.46 -6.45 1.66
C ALA A 163 -25.75 -7.85 1.08
N LEU A 164 -26.89 -8.42 1.43
CA LEU A 164 -27.31 -9.76 0.99
C LEU A 164 -28.28 -9.74 -0.19
N ALA A 165 -28.61 -8.58 -0.72
CA ALA A 165 -29.54 -8.44 -1.84
C ALA A 165 -29.08 -9.23 -3.07
N GLU A 166 -30.03 -9.87 -3.75
CA GLU A 166 -29.78 -10.51 -5.05
C GLU A 166 -29.53 -9.46 -6.15
N GLY A 167 -28.77 -9.83 -7.18
CA GLY A 167 -28.51 -8.96 -8.34
C GLY A 167 -27.51 -7.83 -8.09
N ARG A 168 -26.73 -7.89 -7.03
CA ARG A 168 -25.64 -6.93 -6.81
C ARG A 168 -24.59 -7.00 -7.92
N LEU A 169 -24.07 -5.84 -8.31
CA LEU A 169 -22.99 -5.76 -9.29
C LEU A 169 -21.75 -6.46 -8.75
N GLN A 170 -21.06 -7.18 -9.63
CA GLN A 170 -19.83 -7.89 -9.29
C GLN A 170 -18.66 -7.29 -10.06
N PHE A 171 -17.52 -7.12 -9.38
CA PHE A 171 -16.29 -6.70 -10.04
C PHE A 171 -15.69 -7.88 -10.81
N VAL A 172 -15.48 -7.70 -12.11
CA VAL A 172 -14.96 -8.73 -13.02
C VAL A 172 -13.85 -8.17 -13.90
N GLY A 173 -12.89 -9.01 -14.26
CA GLY A 173 -11.91 -8.73 -15.32
C GLY A 173 -12.50 -9.09 -16.69
N ILE A 174 -12.18 -8.28 -17.69
CA ILE A 174 -12.52 -8.53 -19.10
C ILE A 174 -11.20 -8.58 -19.87
N GLU A 175 -10.95 -9.66 -20.61
CA GLU A 175 -9.82 -9.85 -21.54
C GLU A 175 -10.22 -9.53 -22.97
#